data_78ef1e4d6a7506a0c4fa576b664166a2
#
_entry.id   78ef1e4d6a7506a0c4fa576b664166a2
#
_cell.length_a   1.000
_cell.length_b   1.000
_cell.length_c   1.000
_cell.angle_alpha   90.00
_cell.angle_beta   90.00
_cell.angle_gamma   90.00
#
_symmetry.space_group_name_H-M   'P 1'
#
loop_
_entity.id
_entity.type
_entity.pdbx_description
1 polymer ?
#
loop_
_entity_poly.entity_id
_entity_poly.type
_entity_poly.pdbx_seq_one_letter_code
_entity_poly.pdbx_strand_id
1 'polypeptide(L)'
;MKLALKVDVDTYRGTREGVPQLVEALRRHGAGASFLFSLGPDHTGRAIRRAFRKGFAKKVKRTSVVSHYGLATLMYGTLLPGPDIGKRCADEMRAVRDAGFEVGVHTWDHVRW
;
A
#
# COMPACT_ATOMS: atom_id res chain seq x y z
N MET A 1 -23.69 15.59 9.35
CA MET A 1 -22.39 14.97 9.67
C MET A 1 -21.49 15.03 8.43
N LYS A 2 -20.24 15.41 8.61
CA LYS A 2 -19.23 15.39 7.54
C LYS A 2 -18.24 14.29 7.81
N LEU A 3 -17.91 13.49 6.78
CA LEU A 3 -16.93 12.41 6.86
C LEU A 3 -15.78 12.70 5.90
N ALA A 4 -14.57 12.64 6.40
CA ALA A 4 -13.36 12.72 5.58
C ALA A 4 -12.70 11.34 5.54
N LEU A 5 -12.46 10.82 4.33
CA LEU A 5 -11.79 9.55 4.13
C LEU A 5 -10.34 9.81 3.69
N LYS A 6 -9.41 9.27 4.46
CA LYS A 6 -7.98 9.25 4.14
C LYS A 6 -7.56 7.82 3.84
N VAL A 7 -6.85 7.63 2.74
CA VAL A 7 -6.36 6.33 2.31
C VAL A 7 -4.83 6.37 2.28
N ASP A 8 -4.19 5.67 3.19
CA ASP A 8 -2.73 5.50 3.22
C ASP A 8 -2.36 4.27 2.39
N VAL A 9 -1.50 4.45 1.40
CA VAL A 9 -1.13 3.41 0.44
C VAL A 9 0.36 3.10 0.60
N ASP A 10 0.68 1.96 1.18
CA ASP A 10 2.02 1.65 1.67
C ASP A 10 2.79 0.61 0.85
N THR A 11 2.09 -0.20 0.04
CA THR A 11 2.71 -1.30 -0.70
C THR A 11 2.62 -1.10 -2.20
N TYR A 12 3.56 -1.72 -2.92
CA TYR A 12 3.53 -1.77 -4.38
C TYR A 12 2.24 -2.43 -4.90
N ARG A 13 1.87 -3.59 -4.32
CA ARG A 13 0.64 -4.29 -4.69
C ARG A 13 -0.62 -3.46 -4.40
N GLY A 14 -0.66 -2.83 -3.23
CA GLY A 14 -1.77 -1.95 -2.87
C GLY A 14 -1.94 -0.80 -3.85
N THR A 15 -0.83 -0.17 -4.25
CA THR A 15 -0.85 0.92 -5.23
C THR A 15 -1.29 0.44 -6.61
N ARG A 16 -0.75 -0.68 -7.07
CA ARG A 16 -0.99 -1.17 -8.43
C ARG A 16 -2.35 -1.84 -8.62
N GLU A 17 -2.77 -2.64 -7.66
CA GLU A 17 -3.99 -3.44 -7.75
C GLU A 17 -5.14 -2.90 -6.90
N GLY A 18 -4.84 -2.49 -5.67
CA GLY A 18 -5.87 -2.06 -4.72
C GLY A 18 -6.43 -0.69 -5.04
N VAL A 19 -5.58 0.26 -5.36
CA VAL A 19 -5.99 1.66 -5.61
C VAL A 19 -6.96 1.78 -6.77
N PRO A 20 -6.74 1.19 -7.95
CA PRO A 20 -7.73 1.28 -9.04
C PRO A 20 -9.10 0.74 -8.66
N GLN A 21 -9.16 -0.36 -7.91
CA GLN A 21 -10.42 -0.95 -7.45
C GLN A 21 -11.12 -0.04 -6.44
N LEU A 22 -10.38 0.55 -5.52
CA LEU A 22 -10.94 1.46 -4.52
C LEU A 22 -11.47 2.75 -5.18
N VAL A 23 -10.73 3.30 -6.13
CA VAL A 23 -11.16 4.47 -6.91
C VAL A 23 -12.48 4.19 -7.61
N GLU A 24 -12.62 3.03 -8.23
CA GLU A 24 -13.86 2.64 -8.91
C GLU A 24 -15.02 2.51 -7.92
N ALA A 25 -14.79 1.91 -6.75
CA ALA A 25 -15.81 1.79 -5.72
C ALA A 25 -16.25 3.16 -5.19
N LEU A 26 -15.31 4.07 -4.93
CA LEU A 26 -15.59 5.42 -4.46
C LEU A 26 -16.36 6.24 -5.51
N ARG A 27 -15.97 6.14 -6.77
CA ARG A 27 -16.71 6.81 -7.88
C ARG A 27 -18.13 6.30 -8.00
N ARG A 28 -18.32 5.01 -7.89
CA ARG A 28 -19.65 4.38 -7.97
C ARG A 28 -20.60 4.87 -6.89
N HIS A 29 -20.07 5.18 -5.71
CA HIS A 29 -20.84 5.67 -4.57
C HIS A 29 -20.80 7.20 -4.41
N GLY A 30 -20.19 7.92 -5.34
CA GLY A 30 -20.07 9.37 -5.26
C GLY A 30 -19.31 9.88 -4.04
N ALA A 31 -18.39 9.09 -3.51
CA ALA A 31 -17.60 9.43 -2.33
C ALA A 31 -16.26 10.06 -2.70
N GLY A 32 -15.81 11.05 -1.92
CA GLY A 32 -14.48 11.64 -2.04
C GLY A 32 -13.49 10.97 -1.10
N ALA A 33 -12.20 11.13 -1.40
CA ALA A 33 -11.11 10.65 -0.55
C ALA A 33 -9.81 11.39 -0.85
N SER A 34 -8.89 11.37 0.11
CA SER A 34 -7.51 11.80 -0.07
C SER A 34 -6.61 10.57 -0.05
N PHE A 35 -5.86 10.35 -1.12
CA PHE A 35 -4.92 9.23 -1.24
C PHE A 35 -3.50 9.71 -0.93
N LEU A 36 -2.85 9.08 0.03
CA LEU A 36 -1.48 9.37 0.43
C LEU A 36 -0.59 8.19 0.10
N PHE A 37 0.37 8.39 -0.80
CA PHE A 37 1.21 7.33 -1.33
C PHE A 37 2.59 7.29 -0.68
N SER A 38 3.09 6.08 -0.44
CA SER A 38 4.51 5.83 -0.20
C SER A 38 5.23 5.74 -1.55
N LEU A 39 6.36 6.45 -1.69
CA LEU A 39 7.00 6.66 -2.99
C LEU A 39 8.27 5.85 -3.21
N GLY A 40 8.91 5.41 -2.14
CA GLY A 40 10.18 4.68 -2.22
C GLY A 40 10.02 3.19 -2.48
N PRO A 41 11.10 2.42 -2.24
CA PRO A 41 11.08 0.98 -2.41
C PRO A 41 10.13 0.28 -1.44
N ASP A 42 9.42 -0.74 -1.92
CA ASP A 42 8.55 -1.55 -1.05
C ASP A 42 9.39 -2.52 -0.20
N HIS A 43 9.49 -2.24 1.08
CA HIS A 43 10.19 -3.06 2.07
C HIS A 43 9.25 -3.77 3.04
N THR A 44 7.99 -3.99 2.65
CA THR A 44 6.96 -4.61 3.50
C THR A 44 7.39 -5.97 4.05
N GLY A 45 8.06 -6.80 3.24
CA GLY A 45 8.58 -8.09 3.69
C GLY A 45 9.54 -7.98 4.87
N ARG A 46 10.37 -6.93 4.90
CA ARG A 46 11.28 -6.64 6.01
C ARG A 46 10.52 -6.31 7.30
N ALA A 47 9.47 -5.51 7.20
CA ALA A 47 8.63 -5.15 8.34
C ALA A 47 7.93 -6.39 8.93
N ILE A 48 7.36 -7.22 8.08
CA ILE A 48 6.69 -8.45 8.48
C ILE A 48 7.67 -9.41 9.13
N ARG A 49 8.86 -9.60 8.54
CA ARG A 49 9.91 -10.44 9.13
C ARG A 49 10.33 -9.95 10.51
N ARG A 50 10.44 -8.64 10.70
CA ARG A 50 10.76 -8.04 12.01
C ARG A 50 9.66 -8.30 13.03
N ALA A 51 8.40 -8.19 12.64
CA ALA A 51 7.26 -8.50 13.49
C ALA A 51 7.25 -9.98 13.91
N PHE A 52 7.57 -10.90 13.00
CA PHE A 52 7.68 -12.33 13.31
C PHE A 52 8.79 -12.63 14.31
N ARG A 53 9.94 -11.94 14.25
CA ARG A 53 11.04 -12.12 15.22
C ARG A 53 10.67 -11.72 16.64
N LYS A 54 9.76 -10.79 16.85
CA LYS A 54 9.33 -10.28 18.16
C LYS A 54 8.24 -11.13 18.83
N GLY A 55 7.99 -12.36 18.38
CA GLY A 55 7.00 -13.25 18.97
C GLY A 55 5.55 -12.98 18.56
N PHE A 56 5.32 -12.02 17.71
CA PHE A 56 3.99 -11.71 17.15
C PHE A 56 3.45 -12.85 16.26
N ALA A 57 4.35 -13.73 15.82
CA ALA A 57 4.07 -14.82 14.87
C ALA A 57 3.08 -15.86 15.38
N LYS A 58 2.95 -16.02 16.70
CA LYS A 58 2.04 -17.02 17.28
C LYS A 58 0.57 -16.63 17.17
N LYS A 59 0.26 -15.36 16.91
CA LYS A 59 -1.12 -14.82 16.85
C LYS A 59 -1.67 -14.61 15.45
N VAL A 60 -0.80 -14.53 14.44
CA VAL A 60 -1.23 -14.32 13.05
C VAL A 60 -1.05 -15.62 12.29
N LYS A 61 -2.15 -16.26 11.93
CA LYS A 61 -2.10 -17.46 11.07
C LYS A 61 -1.34 -17.12 9.79
N ARG A 62 -0.25 -17.82 9.56
CA ARG A 62 0.67 -17.65 8.42
C ARG A 62 -0.04 -17.52 7.07
N THR A 63 -1.13 -18.26 6.91
CA THR A 63 -1.99 -18.27 5.73
C THR A 63 -2.71 -16.93 5.47
N SER A 64 -3.15 -16.23 6.50
CA SER A 64 -3.88 -14.97 6.30
C SER A 64 -2.95 -13.83 5.90
N VAL A 65 -1.71 -13.80 6.38
CA VAL A 65 -0.70 -12.80 6.00
C VAL A 65 -0.28 -12.98 4.54
N VAL A 66 0.01 -14.23 4.12
CA VAL A 66 0.36 -14.53 2.73
C VAL A 66 -0.80 -14.20 1.79
N SER A 67 -2.02 -14.55 2.16
CA SER A 67 -3.22 -14.24 1.39
C SER A 67 -3.45 -12.72 1.26
N HIS A 68 -3.23 -11.98 2.34
CA HIS A 68 -3.48 -10.55 2.38
C HIS A 68 -2.44 -9.73 1.60
N TYR A 69 -1.15 -10.00 1.81
CA TYR A 69 -0.07 -9.25 1.19
C TYR A 69 0.46 -9.84 -0.11
N GLY A 70 0.26 -11.14 -0.34
CA GLY A 70 0.86 -11.88 -1.44
C GLY A 70 2.30 -12.28 -1.15
N LEU A 71 2.73 -13.39 -1.77
CA LEU A 71 4.07 -13.96 -1.54
C LEU A 71 5.18 -13.00 -1.96
N ALA A 72 5.05 -12.35 -3.12
CA ALA A 72 6.05 -11.40 -3.61
C ALA A 72 6.27 -10.24 -2.64
N THR A 73 5.19 -9.67 -2.09
CA THR A 73 5.26 -8.57 -1.12
C THR A 73 6.01 -8.98 0.14
N LEU A 74 5.81 -10.22 0.61
CA LEU A 74 6.51 -10.75 1.77
C LEU A 74 8.02 -10.92 1.53
N MET A 75 8.45 -11.08 0.29
CA MET A 75 9.86 -11.23 -0.09
C MET A 75 10.55 -9.87 -0.34
N TYR A 76 9.79 -8.80 -0.55
CA TYR A 76 10.36 -7.48 -0.82
C TYR A 76 11.15 -6.93 0.38
N GLY A 77 12.35 -6.46 0.10
CA GLY A 77 13.28 -5.95 1.11
C GLY A 77 14.01 -7.03 1.91
N THR A 78 13.82 -8.31 1.60
CA THR A 78 14.53 -9.45 2.19
C THR A 78 15.24 -10.27 1.14
N LEU A 79 14.52 -11.15 0.42
CA LEU A 79 15.06 -12.02 -0.63
C LEU A 79 15.06 -11.34 -2.01
N LEU A 80 14.12 -10.41 -2.23
CA LEU A 80 13.99 -9.66 -3.47
C LEU A 80 14.15 -8.15 -3.19
N PRO A 81 14.74 -7.39 -4.13
CA PRO A 81 14.71 -5.93 -4.03
C PRO A 81 13.28 -5.42 -4.11
N GLY A 82 12.92 -4.51 -3.21
CA GLY A 82 11.61 -3.88 -3.24
C GLY A 82 11.46 -2.99 -4.48
N PRO A 83 10.34 -3.11 -5.23
CA PRO A 83 10.09 -2.21 -6.36
C PRO A 83 9.91 -0.77 -5.85
N ASP A 84 10.44 0.18 -6.61
CA ASP A 84 10.26 1.62 -6.36
C ASP A 84 8.82 1.98 -6.74
N ILE A 85 8.00 2.24 -5.73
CA ILE A 85 6.56 2.48 -5.90
C ILE A 85 6.31 3.74 -6.73
N GLY A 86 7.00 4.82 -6.41
CA GLY A 86 6.82 6.10 -7.10
C GLY A 86 7.14 6.04 -8.57
N LYS A 87 8.19 5.30 -8.94
CA LYS A 87 8.58 5.15 -10.34
C LYS A 87 7.66 4.20 -11.11
N ARG A 88 7.33 3.06 -10.52
CA ARG A 88 6.56 2.00 -11.19
C ARG A 88 5.06 2.25 -11.21
N CYS A 89 4.55 3.01 -10.25
CA CYS A 89 3.12 3.28 -10.11
C CYS A 89 2.75 4.74 -10.36
N ALA A 90 3.59 5.49 -11.05
CA ALA A 90 3.31 6.89 -11.38
C ALA A 90 2.00 7.06 -12.17
N ASP A 91 1.70 6.13 -13.06
CA ASP A 91 0.47 6.18 -13.86
C ASP A 91 -0.78 5.94 -13.01
N GLU A 92 -0.71 5.01 -12.05
CA GLU A 92 -1.80 4.77 -11.10
C GLU A 92 -2.07 6.00 -10.24
N MET A 93 -1.01 6.67 -9.77
CA MET A 93 -1.14 7.90 -8.98
C MET A 93 -1.76 9.04 -9.79
N ARG A 94 -1.34 9.20 -11.06
CA ARG A 94 -1.93 10.19 -11.97
C ARG A 94 -3.39 9.88 -12.26
N ALA A 95 -3.74 8.61 -12.43
CA ALA A 95 -5.12 8.19 -12.65
C ALA A 95 -6.03 8.54 -11.46
N VAL A 96 -5.54 8.43 -10.22
CA VAL A 96 -6.27 8.85 -9.03
C VAL A 96 -6.54 10.35 -9.06
N ARG A 97 -5.53 11.15 -9.36
CA ARG A 97 -5.67 12.60 -9.53
C ARG A 97 -6.68 12.94 -10.62
N ASP A 98 -6.56 12.31 -11.77
CA ASP A 98 -7.43 12.59 -12.94
C ASP A 98 -8.87 12.15 -12.68
N ALA A 99 -9.09 11.20 -11.77
CA ALA A 99 -10.43 10.82 -11.30
C ALA A 99 -11.06 11.82 -10.33
N GLY A 100 -10.34 12.88 -9.95
CA GLY A 100 -10.84 13.95 -9.10
C GLY A 100 -10.58 13.79 -7.61
N PHE A 101 -9.73 12.84 -7.21
CA PHE A 101 -9.34 12.65 -5.82
C PHE A 101 -8.11 13.49 -5.45
N GLU A 102 -8.02 13.87 -4.19
CA GLU A 102 -6.81 14.49 -3.67
C GLU A 102 -5.69 13.47 -3.56
N VAL A 103 -4.48 13.85 -3.99
CA VAL A 103 -3.30 12.99 -3.96
C VAL A 103 -2.19 13.70 -3.18
N GLY A 104 -1.58 12.98 -2.25
CA GLY A 104 -0.45 13.46 -1.46
C GLY A 104 0.57 12.38 -1.19
N VAL A 105 1.58 12.74 -0.42
CA VAL A 105 2.68 11.84 -0.03
C VAL A 105 2.49 11.42 1.41
N HIS A 106 2.53 10.11 1.67
CA HIS A 106 2.53 9.55 3.01
C HIS A 106 3.95 9.48 3.57
N THR A 107 4.84 8.78 2.85
CA THR A 107 6.24 8.64 3.24
C THR A 107 7.09 8.24 2.03
N TRP A 108 8.41 8.30 2.19
CA TRP A 108 9.32 7.70 1.21
C TRP A 108 9.42 6.19 1.40
N ASP A 109 9.73 5.74 2.62
CA ASP A 109 9.88 4.33 2.97
C ASP A 109 9.18 4.06 4.30
N HIS A 110 8.02 3.42 4.24
CA HIS A 110 7.17 3.15 5.39
C HIS A 110 7.87 2.31 6.47
N VAL A 111 8.79 1.45 6.08
CA VAL A 111 9.50 0.53 6.99
C VAL A 111 10.64 1.22 7.75
N ARG A 112 11.22 2.26 7.15
CA ARG A 112 12.34 3.02 7.74
C ARG A 112 11.91 4.24 8.53
N TRP A 113 10.68 4.50 8.52
CA TRP A 113 10.08 5.66 9.18
C TRP A 113 10.12 5.56 10.71
#